data_790c8e8d38995e1bc025a1d14dfb887d
#
_entry.id   790c8e8d38995e1bc025a1d14dfb887d
#
_cell.length_a   1.000
_cell.length_b   1.000
_cell.length_c   1.000
_cell.angle_alpha   90.00
_cell.angle_beta   90.00
_cell.angle_gamma   90.00
#
_symmetry.space_group_name_H-M   'P 1'
#
loop_
_entity.id
_entity.type
_entity.pdbx_description
1 polymer ?
#
loop_
_entity_poly.entity_id
_entity_poly.type
_entity_poly.pdbx_seq_one_letter_code
_entity_poly.pdbx_strand_id
1 'polypeptide(L)'
;MNVGKNIAKFRKEKNLTQEELAKLISVSPKTISSYENNHNLPNIEMLISLSQELGVSINDILGVTEENSKELKNKYEKKNFLQIVIIFLISIIPMIYFSI
;
A
#
# COMPACT_ATOMS: atom_id res chain seq x y z
N MET A 1 0.67 10.14 7.66
CA MET A 1 1.28 8.82 7.44
C MET A 1 2.54 8.72 8.29
N ASN A 2 2.58 7.78 9.23
CA ASN A 2 3.75 7.58 10.10
C ASN A 2 4.20 6.12 10.02
N VAL A 3 5.05 5.85 9.06
CA VAL A 3 5.56 4.50 8.76
C VAL A 3 6.33 3.93 9.94
N GLY A 4 7.22 4.71 10.53
CA GLY A 4 8.04 4.26 11.66
C GLY A 4 7.21 3.87 12.87
N LYS A 5 6.24 4.69 13.23
CA LYS A 5 5.33 4.42 14.34
C LYS A 5 4.50 3.15 14.10
N ASN A 6 4.07 2.94 12.86
CA ASN A 6 3.30 1.77 12.48
C ASN A 6 4.14 0.50 12.55
N ILE A 7 5.39 0.55 12.09
CA ILE A 7 6.32 -0.59 12.21
C ILE A 7 6.52 -0.95 13.68
N ALA A 8 6.80 0.03 14.52
CA ALA A 8 6.99 -0.19 15.96
C ALA A 8 5.74 -0.79 16.61
N LYS A 9 4.56 -0.28 16.25
CA LYS A 9 3.28 -0.77 16.76
C LYS A 9 3.07 -2.25 16.41
N PHE A 10 3.19 -2.60 15.14
CA PHE A 10 2.97 -3.98 14.69
C PHE A 10 4.03 -4.94 15.21
N ARG A 11 5.28 -4.46 15.33
CA ARG A 11 6.35 -5.23 15.96
C ARG A 11 6.01 -5.59 17.41
N LYS A 12 5.57 -4.61 18.17
CA LYS A 12 5.21 -4.81 19.60
C LYS A 12 3.97 -5.71 19.74
N GLU A 13 3.00 -5.60 18.85
CA GLU A 13 1.83 -6.48 18.84
C GLU A 13 2.22 -7.95 18.59
N LYS A 14 3.30 -8.20 17.87
CA LYS A 14 3.88 -9.52 17.67
C LYS A 14 4.84 -9.96 18.76
N ASN A 15 5.02 -9.12 19.80
CA ASN A 15 5.96 -9.37 20.89
C ASN A 15 7.41 -9.57 20.42
N LEU A 16 7.80 -8.84 19.38
CA LEU A 16 9.15 -8.89 18.82
C LEU A 16 9.97 -7.71 19.33
N THR A 17 11.22 -7.97 19.65
CA THR A 17 12.21 -6.90 19.85
C THR A 17 12.68 -6.36 18.52
N GLN A 18 13.33 -5.19 18.53
CA GLN A 18 13.97 -4.66 17.32
C GLN A 18 15.01 -5.63 16.76
N GLU A 19 15.77 -6.28 17.63
CA GLU A 19 16.77 -7.28 17.26
C GLU A 19 16.14 -8.51 16.58
N GLU A 20 15.04 -9.00 17.14
CA GLU A 20 14.33 -10.14 16.58
C GLU A 20 13.74 -9.82 15.21
N LEU A 21 13.10 -8.67 15.05
CA LEU A 21 12.57 -8.25 13.75
C LEU A 21 13.69 -8.06 12.74
N ALA A 22 14.78 -7.42 13.14
CA ALA A 22 15.94 -7.23 12.27
C ALA A 22 16.49 -8.56 11.73
N LYS A 23 16.56 -9.56 12.60
CA LYS A 23 17.02 -10.89 12.23
C LYS A 23 16.07 -11.55 11.22
N LEU A 24 14.76 -11.41 11.41
CA LEU A 24 13.74 -11.98 10.53
C LEU A 24 13.81 -11.43 9.10
N ILE A 25 14.12 -10.14 8.95
CA ILE A 25 14.20 -9.49 7.64
C ILE A 25 15.65 -9.27 7.16
N SER A 26 16.61 -9.87 7.84
CA SER A 26 18.04 -9.87 7.47
C SER A 26 18.65 -8.47 7.39
N VAL A 27 18.37 -7.64 8.34
CA VAL A 27 18.97 -6.31 8.50
C VAL A 27 19.56 -6.16 9.90
N SER A 28 20.28 -5.05 10.15
CA SER A 28 20.80 -4.77 11.48
C SER A 28 19.70 -4.19 12.38
N PRO A 29 19.80 -4.36 13.71
CA PRO A 29 18.88 -3.70 14.65
C PRO A 29 18.87 -2.18 14.49
N LYS A 30 20.00 -1.59 14.14
CA LYS A 30 20.13 -0.16 13.87
C LYS A 30 19.23 0.27 12.69
N THR A 31 19.09 -0.59 11.68
CA THR A 31 18.21 -0.35 10.54
C THR A 31 16.74 -0.29 10.99
N ILE A 32 16.31 -1.23 11.84
CA ILE A 32 14.95 -1.21 12.40
C ILE A 32 14.72 0.05 13.22
N SER A 33 15.65 0.39 14.09
CA SER A 33 15.58 1.63 14.87
C SER A 33 15.46 2.86 13.98
N SER A 34 16.22 2.89 12.90
CA SER A 34 16.19 3.98 11.92
C SER A 34 14.83 4.09 11.23
N TYR A 35 14.21 2.97 10.88
CA TYR A 35 12.86 2.95 10.31
C TYR A 35 11.83 3.45 11.34
N GLU A 36 11.88 2.94 12.56
CA GLU A 36 10.93 3.29 13.61
C GLU A 36 11.02 4.77 14.02
N ASN A 37 12.19 5.37 13.89
CA ASN A 37 12.41 6.79 14.17
C ASN A 37 12.25 7.69 12.95
N ASN A 38 11.83 7.15 11.82
CA ASN A 38 11.65 7.86 10.56
C ASN A 38 12.92 8.55 10.02
N HIS A 39 14.10 8.01 10.40
CA HIS A 39 15.38 8.48 9.85
C HIS A 39 15.57 7.99 8.42
N ASN A 40 15.09 6.78 8.12
CA ASN A 40 15.09 6.19 6.79
C ASN A 40 13.75 5.54 6.53
N LEU A 41 13.29 5.55 5.29
CA LEU A 41 12.12 4.80 4.87
C LEU A 41 12.54 3.44 4.32
N PRO A 42 11.83 2.35 4.67
CA PRO A 42 12.05 1.08 4.01
C PRO A 42 11.80 1.18 2.51
N ASN A 43 12.64 0.55 1.70
CA ASN A 43 12.36 0.41 0.28
C ASN A 43 11.25 -0.63 0.06
N ILE A 44 10.82 -0.82 -1.19
CA ILE A 44 9.70 -1.72 -1.49
C ILE A 44 9.98 -3.17 -1.06
N GLU A 45 11.20 -3.66 -1.23
CA GLU A 45 11.59 -5.00 -0.80
C GLU A 45 11.49 -5.16 0.71
N MET A 46 11.91 -4.16 1.45
CA MET A 46 11.81 -4.15 2.92
C MET A 46 10.37 -4.03 3.39
N LEU A 47 9.54 -3.25 2.70
CA LEU A 47 8.12 -3.15 3.00
C LEU A 47 7.42 -4.51 2.82
N ILE A 48 7.76 -5.24 1.76
CA ILE A 48 7.23 -6.58 1.52
C ILE A 48 7.67 -7.54 2.64
N SER A 49 8.95 -7.51 3.01
CA SER A 49 9.47 -8.35 4.09
C SER A 49 8.82 -8.03 5.44
N LEU A 50 8.68 -6.74 5.76
CA LEU A 50 8.01 -6.30 6.98
C LEU A 50 6.54 -6.73 7.00
N SER A 51 5.84 -6.58 5.89
CA SER A 51 4.45 -7.00 5.73
C SER A 51 4.30 -8.49 6.02
N GLN A 52 5.16 -9.32 5.44
CA GLN A 52 5.13 -10.77 5.62
C GLN A 52 5.44 -11.18 7.05
N GLU A 53 6.50 -10.63 7.63
CA GLU A 53 6.92 -11.02 8.99
C GLU A 53 6.00 -10.47 10.08
N LEU A 54 5.44 -9.30 9.88
CA LEU A 54 4.49 -8.71 10.83
C LEU A 54 3.05 -9.18 10.62
N GLY A 55 2.76 -9.88 9.51
CA GLY A 55 1.43 -10.37 9.21
C GLY A 55 0.40 -9.28 8.96
N VAL A 56 0.84 -8.17 8.40
CA VAL A 56 -0.01 -7.01 8.09
C VAL A 56 0.19 -6.63 6.63
N SER A 57 -0.73 -5.84 6.08
CA SER A 57 -0.59 -5.35 4.71
C SER A 57 0.43 -4.22 4.63
N ILE A 58 0.97 -3.99 3.44
CA ILE A 58 1.82 -2.82 3.18
C ILE A 58 1.03 -1.53 3.45
N ASN A 59 -0.25 -1.50 3.10
CA ASN A 59 -1.13 -0.37 3.38
C ASN A 59 -1.24 -0.08 4.88
N ASP A 60 -1.29 -1.11 5.71
CA ASP A 60 -1.29 -0.95 7.17
C ASP A 60 0.00 -0.29 7.65
N ILE A 61 1.15 -0.71 7.12
CA ILE A 61 2.45 -0.12 7.45
C ILE A 61 2.52 1.33 7.01
N LEU A 62 2.04 1.62 5.80
CA LEU A 62 2.02 2.98 5.26
C LEU A 62 0.99 3.87 5.95
N GLY A 63 0.04 3.29 6.68
CA GLY A 63 -1.03 4.04 7.32
C GLY A 63 -2.09 4.52 6.36
N VAL A 64 -2.25 3.84 5.21
CA VAL A 64 -3.33 4.13 4.26
C VAL A 64 -4.58 3.46 4.77
N THR A 65 -5.52 4.26 5.27
CA THR A 65 -6.81 3.77 5.74
C THR A 65 -7.73 3.48 4.56
N GLU A 66 -8.76 2.64 4.78
CA GLU A 66 -9.79 2.42 3.76
C GLU A 66 -10.44 3.73 3.30
N GLU A 67 -10.60 4.67 4.21
CA GLU A 67 -11.16 6.00 3.94
C GLU A 67 -10.26 6.78 2.97
N ASN A 68 -8.95 6.83 3.23
CA ASN A 68 -7.99 7.47 2.35
C ASN A 68 -7.85 6.76 1.00
N SER A 69 -7.91 5.43 1.00
CA SER A 69 -7.86 4.66 -0.24
C SER A 69 -9.12 4.84 -1.09
N LYS A 70 -10.29 5.01 -0.46
CA LYS A 70 -11.55 5.33 -1.15
C LYS A 70 -11.51 6.71 -1.79
N GLU A 71 -10.97 7.72 -1.12
CA GLU A 71 -10.80 9.06 -1.69
C GLU A 71 -9.87 9.05 -2.90
N LEU A 72 -8.75 8.34 -2.81
CA LEU A 72 -7.82 8.19 -3.92
C LEU A 72 -8.45 7.41 -5.07
N LYS A 73 -9.15 6.32 -4.80
CA LYS A 73 -9.87 5.54 -5.82
C LYS A 73 -10.96 6.37 -6.48
N ASN A 74 -11.76 7.10 -5.73
CA ASN A 74 -12.83 7.95 -6.28
C ASN A 74 -12.27 9.04 -7.19
N LYS A 75 -11.11 9.58 -6.87
CA LYS A 75 -10.45 10.58 -7.69
C LYS A 75 -9.96 10.01 -9.03
N TYR A 76 -9.47 8.77 -9.04
CA TYR A 76 -8.98 8.10 -10.26
C TYR A 76 -10.11 7.39 -11.02
N GLU A 77 -11.07 6.80 -10.34
CA GLU A 77 -12.20 6.10 -10.97
C GLU A 77 -13.13 7.04 -11.73
N LYS A 78 -13.35 8.27 -11.25
CA LYS A 78 -14.12 9.26 -11.98
C LYS A 78 -13.54 9.56 -13.36
N LYS A 79 -12.22 9.56 -13.49
CA LYS A 79 -11.52 9.80 -14.75
C LYS A 79 -11.57 8.57 -15.66
N ASN A 80 -11.44 7.37 -15.10
CA ASN A 80 -11.48 6.10 -15.84
C ASN A 80 -12.90 5.74 -16.25
N PHE A 81 -13.91 6.04 -15.44
CA PHE A 81 -15.31 5.77 -15.74
C PHE A 81 -15.77 6.55 -16.98
N LEU A 82 -15.41 7.82 -17.10
CA LEU A 82 -15.71 8.63 -18.26
C LEU A 82 -15.04 8.09 -19.52
N GLN A 83 -13.80 7.64 -19.43
CA GLN A 83 -13.09 7.00 -20.55
C GLN A 83 -13.73 5.69 -20.97
N ILE A 84 -14.11 4.85 -20.02
CA ILE A 84 -14.78 3.57 -20.27
C ILE A 84 -16.15 3.81 -20.95
N VAL A 85 -16.91 4.78 -20.46
CA VAL A 85 -18.21 5.15 -21.05
C VAL A 85 -18.04 5.66 -22.47
N ILE A 86 -17.04 6.50 -22.74
CA ILE A 86 -16.75 7.01 -24.08
C ILE A 86 -16.35 5.89 -25.03
N ILE A 87 -15.47 4.97 -24.60
CA ILE A 87 -15.04 3.80 -25.38
C ILE A 87 -16.24 2.88 -25.66
N PHE A 88 -17.09 2.65 -24.68
CA PHE A 88 -18.30 1.83 -24.80
C PHE A 88 -19.30 2.46 -25.80
N LEU A 89 -19.52 3.76 -25.71
CA LEU A 89 -20.40 4.49 -26.65
C LEU A 89 -19.85 4.44 -28.07
N ILE A 90 -18.55 4.59 -28.26
CA ILE A 90 -17.89 4.51 -29.57
C ILE A 90 -18.01 3.09 -30.14
N SER A 91 -17.95 2.06 -29.30
CA SER A 91 -18.06 0.66 -29.70
C SER A 91 -19.49 0.27 -30.12
N ILE A 92 -20.50 0.91 -29.51
CA ILE A 92 -21.92 0.63 -29.78
C ILE A 92 -22.40 1.34 -31.05
N ILE A 93 -21.88 2.53 -31.38
CA ILE A 93 -22.30 3.32 -32.53
C ILE A 93 -22.22 2.53 -33.87
N PRO A 94 -21.15 1.78 -34.16
CA PRO A 94 -21.09 0.97 -35.39
C PRO A 94 -22.12 -0.15 -35.40
N MET A 95 -22.46 -0.75 -34.27
CA MET A 95 -23.45 -1.82 -34.16
C MET A 95 -24.87 -1.33 -34.44
N ILE A 96 -25.21 -0.13 -34.00
CA ILE A 96 -26.50 0.51 -34.28
C ILE A 96 -26.61 0.89 -35.74
N TYR A 97 -25.51 1.30 -36.34
CA TYR A 97 -25.43 1.65 -37.76
C TYR A 97 -25.62 0.44 -38.68
N PHE A 98 -25.11 -0.72 -38.27
CA PHE A 98 -25.23 -1.97 -39.04
C PHE A 98 -26.58 -2.67 -38.86
N SER A 99 -27.38 -2.31 -37.84
CA SER A 99 -28.71 -2.88 -37.55
C SER A 99 -29.84 -2.19 -38.35
N ILE A 100 -29.54 -1.10 -38.99
CA ILE A 100 -30.44 -0.33 -39.82
C ILE A 100 -30.20 -0.64 -41.29
#